data_1eb313418b1babc3f315edd0ce002fc6
#
_entry.id   1eb313418b1babc3f315edd0ce002fc6
#
_cell.length_a   1.000
_cell.length_b   1.000
_cell.length_c   1.000
_cell.angle_alpha   90.00
_cell.angle_beta   90.00
_cell.angle_gamma   90.00
#
_symmetry.space_group_name_H-M   'P 1'
#
loop_
_entity.id
_entity.type
_entity.pdbx_description
1 polymer ?
#
loop_
_entity_poly.entity_id
_entity_poly.type
_entity_poly.pdbx_seq_one_letter_code
_entity_poly.pdbx_strand_id
1 'polypeptide(L)'
;MGEVLRGQVPDSITPYNLEGAKEGLPRVAYLYQVHSVGLNLSSFFYNMRFDNLLPVIVHPNEILDGAVVDGNWSHPNVKTPTWFHTNNPLIRELYQRHGKSLNFVGVVLFRGRFEEMEGKKRCANLAAASAKVLNANGVVASWEGDGNAFIETMLSLKACEEKGIKTALMTFEHGGAEGDDDPLFYSEPEVDAIVSLGSWDPPITLPPVDRVVGGDYLRISPEQGGIYLPARDEIKLVDRLEYFTAANEFGFSKLSCDEY
;
A
#
# COMPACT_ATOMS: atom_id res chain seq x y z
N MET A 1 -22.78 8.62 12.47
CA MET A 1 -21.82 8.50 13.59
C MET A 1 -21.33 9.86 14.09
N GLY A 2 -20.91 10.81 13.26
CA GLY A 2 -20.39 12.11 13.73
C GLY A 2 -21.33 12.93 14.62
N GLU A 3 -22.63 12.87 14.39
CA GLU A 3 -23.60 13.57 15.26
C GLU A 3 -23.72 12.98 16.66
N VAL A 4 -23.61 11.66 16.78
CA VAL A 4 -23.69 10.95 18.08
C VAL A 4 -22.48 11.26 18.95
N LEU A 5 -21.33 11.55 18.33
CA LEU A 5 -20.08 11.86 19.03
C LEU A 5 -19.85 13.36 19.24
N ARG A 6 -20.75 14.21 18.74
CA ARG A 6 -20.61 15.66 18.87
C ARG A 6 -20.64 16.07 20.35
N GLY A 7 -19.58 16.70 20.81
CA GLY A 7 -19.46 17.17 22.20
C GLY A 7 -18.98 16.11 23.19
N GLN A 8 -18.70 14.89 22.75
CA GLN A 8 -18.05 13.90 23.61
C GLN A 8 -16.53 14.13 23.62
N VAL A 9 -15.93 13.94 24.77
CA VAL A 9 -14.47 13.97 24.92
C VAL A 9 -13.96 12.54 24.70
N PRO A 10 -12.95 12.34 23.84
CA PRO A 10 -12.40 11.00 23.62
C PRO A 10 -11.73 10.48 24.90
N ASP A 11 -11.85 9.18 25.16
CA ASP A 11 -11.23 8.50 26.31
C ASP A 11 -9.69 8.57 26.25
N SER A 12 -9.12 8.63 25.06
CA SER A 12 -7.69 8.76 24.84
C SER A 12 -7.38 9.54 23.56
N ILE A 13 -6.26 10.24 23.56
CA ILE A 13 -5.74 10.97 22.41
C ILE A 13 -4.29 10.53 22.20
N THR A 14 -3.97 10.01 21.02
CA THR A 14 -2.59 9.73 20.60
C THR A 14 -2.13 10.86 19.68
N PRO A 15 -1.16 11.69 20.10
CA PRO A 15 -0.63 12.74 19.24
C PRO A 15 0.30 12.16 18.19
N TYR A 16 0.11 12.57 16.95
CA TYR A 16 1.03 12.28 15.84
C TYR A 16 1.67 13.57 15.35
N ASN A 17 2.99 13.71 15.56
CA ASN A 17 3.76 14.86 15.09
C ASN A 17 5.20 14.45 14.79
N LEU A 18 5.91 15.28 14.05
CA LEU A 18 7.32 15.09 13.68
C LEU A 18 8.28 15.87 14.59
N GLU A 19 7.80 16.33 15.73
CA GLU A 19 8.61 16.98 16.75
C GLU A 19 9.44 15.96 17.55
N GLY A 20 10.52 16.41 18.16
CA GLY A 20 11.34 15.53 18.99
C GLY A 20 12.35 14.66 18.23
N ALA A 21 12.66 15.02 16.98
CA ALA A 21 13.74 14.40 16.23
C ALA A 21 15.06 14.49 17.02
N LYS A 22 15.83 13.40 17.06
CA LYS A 22 17.09 13.32 17.80
C LYS A 22 18.26 13.23 16.84
N GLU A 23 19.33 13.96 17.16
CA GLU A 23 20.59 13.86 16.45
C GLU A 23 21.16 12.43 16.55
N GLY A 24 21.79 11.96 15.47
CA GLY A 24 22.40 10.63 15.41
C GLY A 24 21.44 9.49 15.02
N LEU A 25 20.13 9.69 15.08
CA LEU A 25 19.18 8.68 14.59
C LEU A 25 19.03 8.72 13.07
N PRO A 26 18.82 7.55 12.41
CA PRO A 26 18.55 7.51 10.98
C PRO A 26 17.29 8.30 10.65
N ARG A 27 17.37 9.07 9.56
CA ARG A 27 16.27 9.88 9.01
C ARG A 27 15.55 9.08 7.96
N VAL A 28 14.34 8.61 8.26
CA VAL A 28 13.57 7.71 7.42
C VAL A 28 12.38 8.42 6.82
N ALA A 29 12.26 8.40 5.48
CA ALA A 29 11.06 8.79 4.76
C ALA A 29 10.25 7.55 4.37
N TYR A 30 8.95 7.74 4.17
CA TYR A 30 8.09 6.71 3.60
C TYR A 30 7.82 7.02 2.14
N LEU A 31 8.26 6.13 1.24
CA LEU A 31 7.90 6.15 -0.17
C LEU A 31 6.58 5.41 -0.36
N TYR A 32 5.52 6.15 -0.63
CA TYR A 32 4.18 5.61 -0.72
C TYR A 32 3.66 5.67 -2.15
N GLN A 33 3.63 4.52 -2.82
CA GLN A 33 3.03 4.42 -4.14
C GLN A 33 1.54 4.16 -4.03
N VAL A 34 0.76 4.93 -4.78
CA VAL A 34 -0.68 4.73 -4.96
C VAL A 34 -0.98 4.41 -6.42
N HIS A 35 -1.67 3.31 -6.64
CA HIS A 35 -1.98 2.83 -7.99
C HIS A 35 -3.01 3.70 -8.69
N SER A 36 -2.78 3.99 -9.96
CA SER A 36 -3.64 4.86 -10.75
C SER A 36 -3.62 4.47 -12.22
N VAL A 37 -4.33 3.42 -12.60
CA VAL A 37 -4.21 2.88 -13.96
C VAL A 37 -5.41 2.13 -14.48
N GLY A 38 -5.53 2.14 -15.80
CA GLY A 38 -6.32 1.21 -16.61
C GLY A 38 -7.82 1.30 -16.41
N LEU A 39 -8.44 0.17 -16.25
CA LEU A 39 -9.88 0.05 -15.94
C LEU A 39 -10.21 0.51 -14.53
N ASN A 40 -9.20 0.68 -13.68
CA ASN A 40 -9.36 1.15 -12.33
C ASN A 40 -9.56 2.65 -12.31
N LEU A 41 -10.58 3.11 -11.62
CA LEU A 41 -10.75 4.53 -11.36
C LEU A 41 -9.55 5.04 -10.59
N SER A 42 -9.10 6.24 -10.93
CA SER A 42 -7.97 6.86 -10.25
C SER A 42 -8.27 7.07 -8.77
N SER A 43 -7.26 6.87 -7.93
CA SER A 43 -7.29 7.46 -6.61
C SER A 43 -7.15 8.97 -6.72
N PHE A 44 -7.56 9.67 -5.69
CA PHE A 44 -7.54 11.12 -5.65
C PHE A 44 -6.72 11.60 -4.46
N PHE A 45 -5.90 12.62 -4.68
CA PHE A 45 -5.19 13.35 -3.67
C PHE A 45 -5.69 14.79 -3.67
N TYR A 46 -6.34 15.22 -2.60
CA TYR A 46 -7.02 16.53 -2.54
C TYR A 46 -7.88 16.80 -3.78
N ASN A 47 -8.68 15.83 -4.19
CA ASN A 47 -9.55 15.87 -5.37
C ASN A 47 -8.83 15.97 -6.73
N MET A 48 -7.50 15.86 -6.77
CA MET A 48 -6.73 15.69 -8.00
C MET A 48 -6.53 14.21 -8.30
N ARG A 49 -6.69 13.82 -9.55
CA ARG A 49 -6.44 12.45 -9.97
C ARG A 49 -4.96 12.09 -9.84
N PHE A 50 -4.69 10.92 -9.28
CA PHE A 50 -3.34 10.43 -9.05
C PHE A 50 -2.53 10.17 -10.32
N ASP A 51 -3.19 9.77 -11.42
CA ASP A 51 -2.53 9.51 -12.71
C ASP A 51 -1.77 10.72 -13.27
N ASN A 52 -2.12 11.92 -12.86
CA ASN A 52 -1.46 13.16 -13.26
C ASN A 52 -0.49 13.71 -12.19
N LEU A 53 -0.36 13.03 -11.04
CA LEU A 53 0.46 13.49 -9.94
C LEU A 53 1.94 13.14 -10.17
N LEU A 54 2.81 14.10 -10.04
CA LEU A 54 4.24 13.86 -9.85
C LEU A 54 4.52 13.58 -8.37
N PRO A 55 5.64 12.94 -8.03
CA PRO A 55 6.02 12.73 -6.64
C PRO A 55 5.95 14.00 -5.81
N VAL A 56 5.28 13.94 -4.69
CA VAL A 56 5.03 15.08 -3.80
C VAL A 56 5.39 14.72 -2.36
N ILE A 57 6.00 15.66 -1.65
CA ILE A 57 6.26 15.54 -0.21
C ILE A 57 4.98 15.93 0.53
N VAL A 58 4.56 15.06 1.44
CA VAL A 58 3.32 15.20 2.20
C VAL A 58 3.61 15.01 3.69
N HIS A 59 2.96 15.79 4.53
CA HIS A 59 2.99 15.51 5.96
C HIS A 59 2.20 14.21 6.24
N PRO A 60 2.72 13.26 7.03
CA PRO A 60 2.05 11.98 7.23
C PRO A 60 0.62 12.09 7.75
N ASN A 61 0.29 13.11 8.53
CA ASN A 61 -1.06 13.34 9.03
C ASN A 61 -2.07 13.62 7.93
N GLU A 62 -1.65 14.18 6.79
CA GLU A 62 -2.56 14.41 5.67
C GLU A 62 -3.10 13.09 5.11
N ILE A 63 -2.25 12.04 5.07
CA ILE A 63 -2.69 10.70 4.67
C ILE A 63 -3.69 10.13 5.69
N LEU A 64 -3.38 10.24 6.99
CA LEU A 64 -4.26 9.75 8.06
C LEU A 64 -5.58 10.54 8.14
N ASP A 65 -5.60 11.78 7.70
CA ASP A 65 -6.77 12.68 7.69
C ASP A 65 -7.61 12.57 6.39
N GLY A 66 -7.24 11.68 5.48
CA GLY A 66 -8.03 11.37 4.30
C GLY A 66 -7.71 12.20 3.06
N ALA A 67 -6.49 12.73 2.94
CA ALA A 67 -6.05 13.40 1.71
C ALA A 67 -6.04 12.46 0.50
N VAL A 68 -5.85 11.14 0.73
CA VAL A 68 -5.92 10.10 -0.29
C VAL A 68 -7.26 9.39 -0.22
N VAL A 69 -7.99 9.39 -1.32
CA VAL A 69 -9.28 8.72 -1.46
C VAL A 69 -9.22 7.77 -2.64
N ASP A 70 -9.58 6.52 -2.39
CA ASP A 70 -9.70 5.53 -3.45
C ASP A 70 -11.00 5.71 -4.23
N GLY A 71 -10.91 5.70 -5.56
CA GLY A 71 -12.05 5.78 -6.48
C GLY A 71 -12.42 4.45 -7.13
N ASN A 72 -11.76 3.36 -6.79
CA ASN A 72 -11.95 2.08 -7.47
C ASN A 72 -12.90 1.14 -6.71
N TRP A 73 -13.78 0.49 -7.46
CA TRP A 73 -14.77 -0.48 -6.97
C TRP A 73 -14.72 -1.81 -7.73
N SER A 74 -13.95 -1.93 -8.81
CA SER A 74 -14.04 -3.07 -9.73
C SER A 74 -12.95 -4.12 -9.55
N HIS A 75 -11.79 -3.73 -9.08
CA HIS A 75 -10.66 -4.64 -8.84
C HIS A 75 -10.08 -4.41 -7.44
N PRO A 76 -10.71 -5.03 -6.44
CA PRO A 76 -10.37 -4.77 -5.05
C PRO A 76 -8.94 -5.17 -4.66
N ASN A 77 -8.37 -6.14 -5.35
CA ASN A 77 -7.05 -6.69 -5.05
C ASN A 77 -5.87 -5.82 -5.51
N VAL A 78 -6.12 -4.82 -6.35
CA VAL A 78 -5.05 -3.95 -6.90
C VAL A 78 -5.10 -2.53 -6.35
N LYS A 79 -6.01 -2.26 -5.42
CA LYS A 79 -6.22 -0.93 -4.83
C LYS A 79 -6.48 -1.02 -3.34
N THR A 80 -5.86 -0.11 -2.64
CA THR A 80 -6.09 0.08 -1.20
C THR A 80 -7.31 0.96 -0.97
N PRO A 81 -8.33 0.51 -0.23
CA PRO A 81 -9.49 1.34 0.06
C PRO A 81 -9.15 2.53 0.97
N THR A 82 -9.91 3.60 0.87
CA THR A 82 -9.71 4.85 1.64
C THR A 82 -9.52 4.60 3.14
N TRP A 83 -10.24 3.63 3.71
CA TRP A 83 -10.09 3.28 5.12
C TRP A 83 -8.67 2.83 5.49
N PHE A 84 -8.00 2.10 4.61
CA PHE A 84 -6.62 1.65 4.85
C PHE A 84 -5.61 2.79 4.71
N HIS A 85 -5.84 3.73 3.78
CA HIS A 85 -5.01 4.94 3.71
C HIS A 85 -5.08 5.72 5.03
N THR A 86 -6.29 5.99 5.54
CA THR A 86 -6.50 6.75 6.78
C THR A 86 -6.06 6.00 8.03
N ASN A 87 -5.91 4.68 7.97
CA ASN A 87 -5.45 3.82 9.06
C ASN A 87 -4.06 3.22 8.81
N ASN A 88 -3.28 3.79 7.91
CA ASN A 88 -2.00 3.27 7.46
C ASN A 88 -1.09 2.83 8.63
N PRO A 89 -0.83 1.53 8.79
CA PRO A 89 -0.11 1.00 9.95
C PRO A 89 1.37 1.38 9.91
N LEU A 90 1.94 1.51 8.70
CA LEU A 90 3.33 1.88 8.53
C LEU A 90 3.59 3.33 8.97
N ILE A 91 2.71 4.26 8.64
CA ILE A 91 2.78 5.64 9.15
C ILE A 91 2.71 5.65 10.68
N ARG A 92 1.79 4.88 11.26
CA ARG A 92 1.63 4.78 12.72
C ARG A 92 2.88 4.21 13.38
N GLU A 93 3.46 3.15 12.83
CA GLU A 93 4.69 2.53 13.34
C GLU A 93 5.89 3.48 13.22
N LEU A 94 6.03 4.20 12.11
CA LEU A 94 7.09 5.20 11.94
C LEU A 94 6.97 6.34 12.96
N TYR A 95 5.74 6.77 13.29
CA TYR A 95 5.52 7.72 14.38
C TYR A 95 5.89 7.15 15.74
N GLN A 96 5.56 5.89 16.03
CA GLN A 96 5.92 5.26 17.31
C GLN A 96 7.43 5.16 17.49
N ARG A 97 8.20 5.02 16.42
CA ARG A 97 9.67 4.94 16.41
C ARG A 97 10.34 6.30 16.34
N HIS A 98 9.61 7.35 15.97
CA HIS A 98 10.15 8.70 15.82
C HIS A 98 10.79 9.20 17.11
N GLY A 99 12.03 9.72 17.02
CA GLY A 99 12.82 10.18 18.16
C GLY A 99 13.27 9.08 19.13
N LYS A 100 13.05 7.80 18.82
CA LYS A 100 13.48 6.65 19.64
C LYS A 100 14.53 5.80 18.92
N SER A 101 14.20 5.23 17.77
CA SER A 101 15.09 4.40 16.95
C SER A 101 15.36 5.00 15.57
N LEU A 102 14.53 5.92 15.14
CA LEU A 102 14.65 6.66 13.89
C LEU A 102 14.00 8.04 14.00
N ASN A 103 14.29 8.92 13.05
CA ASN A 103 13.56 10.15 12.83
C ASN A 103 12.69 9.99 11.58
N PHE A 104 11.37 9.87 11.74
CA PHE A 104 10.45 9.91 10.63
C PHE A 104 10.40 11.33 10.05
N VAL A 105 10.67 11.50 8.76
CA VAL A 105 10.88 12.83 8.16
C VAL A 105 9.79 13.23 7.17
N GLY A 106 8.85 12.36 6.86
CA GLY A 106 7.72 12.66 5.97
C GLY A 106 7.43 11.53 4.99
N VAL A 107 6.43 11.75 4.17
CA VAL A 107 5.98 10.85 3.12
C VAL A 107 6.32 11.45 1.76
N VAL A 108 6.84 10.64 0.86
CA VAL A 108 6.90 10.92 -0.57
C VAL A 108 5.81 10.10 -1.24
N LEU A 109 4.73 10.77 -1.60
CA LEU A 109 3.58 10.17 -2.25
C LEU A 109 3.78 10.22 -3.76
N PHE A 110 3.63 9.09 -4.45
CA PHE A 110 3.80 9.01 -5.89
C PHE A 110 2.86 7.99 -6.53
N ARG A 111 2.69 8.09 -7.83
CA ARG A 111 1.77 7.24 -8.58
C ARG A 111 2.45 5.95 -9.05
N GLY A 112 1.67 4.85 -9.11
CA GLY A 112 1.95 3.69 -9.95
C GLY A 112 1.08 3.79 -11.21
N ARG A 113 1.68 3.74 -12.40
CA ARG A 113 0.98 3.99 -13.63
C ARG A 113 1.50 3.14 -14.80
N PHE A 114 0.59 2.76 -15.73
CA PHE A 114 0.99 2.20 -17.02
C PHE A 114 1.51 3.32 -17.89
N GLU A 115 2.81 3.35 -18.10
CA GLU A 115 3.46 4.27 -18.98
C GLU A 115 4.78 3.71 -19.50
N GLU A 116 5.37 4.38 -20.45
CA GLU A 116 6.66 4.03 -21.00
C GLU A 116 7.78 4.10 -19.95
N MET A 117 8.82 3.31 -20.15
CA MET A 117 9.95 3.20 -19.21
C MET A 117 10.56 4.55 -18.86
N GLU A 118 10.66 5.47 -19.81
CA GLU A 118 11.20 6.84 -19.56
C GLU A 118 10.31 7.67 -18.62
N GLY A 119 8.99 7.49 -18.69
CA GLY A 119 8.06 8.10 -17.74
C GLY A 119 8.26 7.56 -16.33
N LYS A 120 8.40 6.23 -16.20
CA LYS A 120 8.68 5.55 -14.92
C LYS A 120 9.99 5.99 -14.31
N LYS A 121 11.09 6.00 -15.08
CA LYS A 121 12.39 6.51 -14.62
C LYS A 121 12.34 7.96 -14.17
N ARG A 122 11.57 8.80 -14.86
CA ARG A 122 11.39 10.19 -14.47
C ARG A 122 10.68 10.31 -13.13
N CYS A 123 9.58 9.60 -12.94
CA CYS A 123 8.85 9.54 -11.67
C CYS A 123 9.76 9.02 -10.55
N ALA A 124 10.46 7.92 -10.77
CA ALA A 124 11.40 7.32 -9.84
C ALA A 124 12.50 8.31 -9.38
N ASN A 125 13.13 8.99 -10.33
CA ASN A 125 14.16 10.00 -10.04
C ASN A 125 13.62 11.19 -9.22
N LEU A 126 12.37 11.61 -9.49
CA LEU A 126 11.71 12.67 -8.73
C LEU A 126 11.34 12.21 -7.31
N ALA A 127 10.89 10.96 -7.14
CA ALA A 127 10.63 10.39 -5.83
C ALA A 127 11.91 10.34 -4.97
N ALA A 128 13.00 9.85 -5.54
CA ALA A 128 14.30 9.83 -4.87
C ALA A 128 14.84 11.24 -4.57
N ALA A 129 14.64 12.21 -5.47
CA ALA A 129 15.01 13.59 -5.23
C ALA A 129 14.19 14.21 -4.08
N SER A 130 12.89 13.88 -3.99
CA SER A 130 12.03 14.30 -2.88
C SER A 130 12.47 13.73 -1.55
N ALA A 131 12.87 12.45 -1.50
CA ALA A 131 13.47 11.85 -0.30
C ALA A 131 14.77 12.57 0.10
N LYS A 132 15.59 12.98 -0.87
CA LYS A 132 16.80 13.76 -0.61
C LYS A 132 16.49 15.16 -0.05
N VAL A 133 15.45 15.83 -0.54
CA VAL A 133 14.97 17.12 0.01
C VAL A 133 14.57 16.99 1.47
N LEU A 134 13.96 15.86 1.86
CA LEU A 134 13.66 15.53 3.26
C LEU A 134 14.92 15.22 4.09
N ASN A 135 16.10 15.24 3.48
CA ASN A 135 17.35 14.78 4.09
C ASN A 135 17.24 13.34 4.63
N ALA A 136 16.47 12.49 3.98
CA ALA A 136 16.39 11.09 4.33
C ALA A 136 17.73 10.39 4.03
N ASN A 137 18.16 9.50 4.92
CA ASN A 137 19.26 8.56 4.69
C ASN A 137 18.76 7.11 4.64
N GLY A 138 17.46 6.91 4.89
CA GLY A 138 16.76 5.66 4.67
C GLY A 138 15.34 5.91 4.20
N VAL A 139 14.79 4.96 3.45
CA VAL A 139 13.38 4.93 3.06
C VAL A 139 12.80 3.56 3.31
N VAL A 140 11.54 3.54 3.74
CA VAL A 140 10.68 2.35 3.67
C VAL A 140 9.67 2.59 2.58
N ALA A 141 9.39 1.61 1.75
CA ALA A 141 8.43 1.72 0.67
C ALA A 141 7.31 0.69 0.80
N SER A 142 6.12 1.09 0.40
CA SER A 142 5.03 0.20 0.06
C SER A 142 4.42 0.61 -1.28
N TRP A 143 3.69 -0.28 -1.88
CA TRP A 143 3.08 -0.07 -3.18
C TRP A 143 1.73 -0.77 -3.25
N GLU A 144 0.92 -0.38 -4.19
CA GLU A 144 -0.32 -1.05 -4.55
C GLU A 144 -0.40 -1.21 -6.06
N GLY A 145 -1.20 -2.15 -6.52
CA GLY A 145 -1.39 -2.38 -7.93
C GLY A 145 -0.93 -3.75 -8.41
N ASP A 146 -0.49 -3.82 -9.64
CA ASP A 146 -0.03 -5.03 -10.31
C ASP A 146 1.36 -4.79 -10.94
N GLY A 147 1.96 -5.81 -11.55
CA GLY A 147 3.35 -5.87 -11.99
C GLY A 147 3.91 -4.61 -12.65
N ASN A 148 3.11 -3.90 -13.44
CA ASN A 148 3.56 -2.67 -14.08
C ASN A 148 3.84 -1.53 -13.07
N ALA A 149 3.06 -1.43 -12.02
CA ALA A 149 3.27 -0.47 -10.93
C ALA A 149 4.49 -0.86 -10.08
N PHE A 150 4.72 -2.16 -9.91
CA PHE A 150 5.88 -2.69 -9.19
C PHE A 150 7.21 -2.24 -9.80
N ILE A 151 7.32 -2.24 -11.12
CA ILE A 151 8.52 -1.76 -11.83
C ILE A 151 8.86 -0.32 -11.42
N GLU A 152 7.85 0.56 -11.31
CA GLU A 152 8.07 1.95 -10.93
C GLU A 152 8.53 2.10 -9.47
N THR A 153 8.02 1.25 -8.58
CA THR A 153 8.50 1.16 -7.19
C THR A 153 9.96 0.74 -7.14
N MET A 154 10.33 -0.34 -7.80
CA MET A 154 11.71 -0.84 -7.83
C MET A 154 12.68 0.18 -8.40
N LEU A 155 12.32 0.87 -9.49
CA LEU A 155 13.12 1.95 -10.06
C LEU A 155 13.25 3.14 -9.09
N SER A 156 12.23 3.42 -8.29
CA SER A 156 12.27 4.50 -7.28
C SER A 156 13.24 4.15 -6.14
N LEU A 157 13.25 2.90 -5.70
CA LEU A 157 14.19 2.41 -4.69
C LEU A 157 15.61 2.39 -5.21
N LYS A 158 15.84 1.88 -6.43
CA LYS A 158 17.14 1.96 -7.10
C LYS A 158 17.64 3.41 -7.15
N ALA A 159 16.80 4.35 -7.59
CA ALA A 159 17.18 5.75 -7.65
C ALA A 159 17.50 6.35 -6.27
N CYS A 160 16.93 5.83 -5.19
CA CYS A 160 17.31 6.18 -3.81
C CYS A 160 18.69 5.63 -3.45
N GLU A 161 18.94 4.35 -3.70
CA GLU A 161 20.25 3.70 -3.45
C GLU A 161 21.38 4.40 -4.21
N GLU A 162 21.17 4.73 -5.48
CA GLU A 162 22.11 5.52 -6.29
C GLU A 162 22.43 6.90 -5.70
N LYS A 163 21.52 7.45 -4.89
CA LYS A 163 21.71 8.73 -4.16
C LYS A 163 22.23 8.53 -2.73
N GLY A 164 22.59 7.30 -2.36
CA GLY A 164 23.10 6.95 -1.03
C GLY A 164 22.02 6.94 0.07
N ILE A 165 20.75 6.77 -0.32
CA ILE A 165 19.64 6.59 0.60
C ILE A 165 19.32 5.09 0.66
N LYS A 166 19.46 4.47 1.83
CA LYS A 166 19.19 3.05 2.03
C LYS A 166 17.69 2.76 1.91
N THR A 167 17.36 1.62 1.31
CA THR A 167 15.97 1.27 1.03
C THR A 167 15.54 -0.02 1.72
N ALA A 168 14.26 -0.09 2.09
CA ALA A 168 13.59 -1.32 2.47
C ALA A 168 12.20 -1.34 1.81
N LEU A 169 11.93 -2.39 1.06
CA LEU A 169 10.64 -2.60 0.39
C LEU A 169 9.77 -3.52 1.24
N MET A 170 8.55 -3.12 1.51
CA MET A 170 7.50 -4.01 1.99
C MET A 170 6.65 -4.42 0.80
N THR A 171 6.54 -5.71 0.54
CA THR A 171 5.80 -6.24 -0.61
C THR A 171 5.12 -7.56 -0.29
N PHE A 172 3.99 -7.81 -0.93
CA PHE A 172 3.42 -9.13 -1.05
C PHE A 172 4.14 -9.93 -2.14
N GLU A 173 3.94 -11.23 -2.13
CA GLU A 173 4.52 -12.17 -3.08
C GLU A 173 3.48 -12.65 -4.09
N HIS A 174 3.94 -12.95 -5.30
CA HIS A 174 3.14 -13.42 -6.39
C HIS A 174 3.31 -14.95 -6.64
N GLY A 175 3.67 -15.70 -5.66
CA GLY A 175 4.02 -17.12 -5.78
C GLY A 175 3.01 -18.04 -6.49
N GLY A 176 1.86 -17.51 -6.92
CA GLY A 176 0.80 -18.31 -7.53
C GLY A 176 0.05 -19.17 -6.51
N ALA A 177 -0.95 -19.92 -6.99
CA ALA A 177 -1.77 -20.78 -6.13
C ALA A 177 -0.97 -21.94 -5.52
N GLU A 178 0.06 -22.41 -6.23
CA GLU A 178 0.92 -23.53 -5.83
C GLU A 178 2.22 -23.07 -5.14
N GLY A 179 2.51 -21.77 -5.14
CA GLY A 179 3.69 -21.19 -4.53
C GLY A 179 4.99 -21.42 -5.31
N ASP A 180 4.91 -21.69 -6.61
CA ASP A 180 6.03 -22.04 -7.49
C ASP A 180 6.32 -20.98 -8.57
N ASP A 181 5.57 -19.91 -8.59
CA ASP A 181 5.84 -18.74 -9.44
C ASP A 181 6.91 -17.83 -8.82
N ASP A 182 7.54 -17.00 -9.65
CA ASP A 182 8.47 -15.98 -9.17
C ASP A 182 7.77 -15.01 -8.20
N PRO A 183 8.27 -14.83 -6.96
CA PRO A 183 7.60 -14.02 -5.96
C PRO A 183 7.57 -12.52 -6.30
N LEU A 184 8.49 -12.06 -7.14
CA LEU A 184 8.59 -10.66 -7.55
C LEU A 184 8.50 -10.51 -9.07
N PHE A 185 7.69 -9.59 -9.55
CA PHE A 185 7.57 -9.29 -10.98
C PHE A 185 8.81 -8.67 -11.62
N TYR A 186 9.66 -8.04 -10.82
CA TYR A 186 10.82 -7.31 -11.29
C TYR A 186 11.83 -7.15 -10.16
N SER A 187 13.11 -7.13 -10.45
CA SER A 187 14.16 -6.92 -9.47
C SER A 187 15.24 -5.97 -9.99
N GLU A 188 15.85 -5.24 -9.05
CA GLU A 188 17.03 -4.40 -9.27
C GLU A 188 18.09 -4.79 -8.24
N PRO A 189 19.34 -5.06 -8.66
CA PRO A 189 20.39 -5.54 -7.75
C PRO A 189 20.72 -4.60 -6.61
N GLU A 190 20.44 -3.31 -6.77
CA GLU A 190 20.68 -2.29 -5.76
C GLU A 190 19.65 -2.34 -4.62
N VAL A 191 18.48 -2.98 -4.85
CA VAL A 191 17.38 -3.10 -3.90
C VAL A 191 17.46 -4.49 -3.25
N ASP A 192 18.24 -4.58 -2.18
CA ASP A 192 18.59 -5.84 -1.51
C ASP A 192 17.84 -6.09 -0.19
N ALA A 193 17.12 -5.10 0.33
CA ALA A 193 16.32 -5.24 1.53
C ALA A 193 14.82 -5.29 1.17
N ILE A 194 14.27 -6.51 1.12
CA ILE A 194 12.88 -6.77 0.79
C ILE A 194 12.25 -7.56 1.93
N VAL A 195 11.11 -7.08 2.40
CA VAL A 195 10.32 -7.69 3.48
C VAL A 195 9.03 -8.22 2.88
N SER A 196 8.88 -9.54 2.92
CA SER A 196 7.66 -10.20 2.49
C SER A 196 6.51 -9.95 3.46
N LEU A 197 5.34 -9.66 2.93
CA LEU A 197 4.08 -9.54 3.67
C LEU A 197 3.17 -10.77 3.43
N GLY A 198 3.72 -11.81 2.83
CA GLY A 198 3.04 -13.04 2.46
C GLY A 198 2.44 -13.02 1.06
N SER A 199 1.91 -14.17 0.63
CA SER A 199 1.27 -14.32 -0.67
C SER A 199 0.02 -13.45 -0.78
N TRP A 200 -0.20 -12.89 -1.94
CA TRP A 200 -1.41 -12.15 -2.24
C TRP A 200 -2.56 -13.04 -2.77
N ASP A 201 -2.27 -14.31 -3.07
CA ASP A 201 -3.20 -15.26 -3.66
C ASP A 201 -3.60 -16.42 -2.73
N PRO A 202 -3.58 -16.32 -1.38
CA PRO A 202 -3.91 -17.46 -0.55
C PRO A 202 -5.39 -17.83 -0.73
N PRO A 203 -5.71 -19.11 -0.99
CA PRO A 203 -7.10 -19.54 -1.02
C PRO A 203 -7.79 -19.27 0.32
N ILE A 204 -9.00 -18.73 0.27
CA ILE A 204 -9.81 -18.43 1.46
C ILE A 204 -11.05 -19.31 1.43
N THR A 205 -11.32 -19.99 2.55
CA THR A 205 -12.55 -20.73 2.74
C THR A 205 -13.43 -20.00 3.75
N LEU A 206 -14.58 -19.53 3.29
CA LEU A 206 -15.60 -18.94 4.15
C LEU A 206 -16.50 -20.08 4.66
N PRO A 207 -16.69 -20.22 5.97
CA PRO A 207 -17.55 -21.27 6.52
C PRO A 207 -19.02 -21.02 6.18
N PRO A 208 -19.88 -22.06 6.23
CA PRO A 208 -21.32 -21.89 6.05
C PRO A 208 -21.88 -21.01 7.18
N VAL A 209 -22.94 -20.26 6.86
CA VAL A 209 -23.58 -19.31 7.77
C VAL A 209 -25.09 -19.51 7.85
N ASP A 210 -25.69 -19.31 9.04
CA ASP A 210 -27.13 -19.43 9.22
C ASP A 210 -27.94 -18.31 8.57
N ARG A 211 -27.32 -17.13 8.44
CA ARG A 211 -27.99 -15.94 7.92
C ARG A 211 -27.11 -15.16 6.95
N VAL A 212 -27.68 -14.80 5.83
CA VAL A 212 -27.10 -13.90 4.82
C VAL A 212 -27.94 -12.63 4.77
N VAL A 213 -27.27 -11.48 4.63
CA VAL A 213 -27.88 -10.19 4.33
C VAL A 213 -27.53 -9.85 2.88
N GLY A 214 -28.53 -9.79 2.01
CA GLY A 214 -28.36 -9.61 0.56
C GLY A 214 -29.13 -10.65 -0.20
N GLY A 215 -28.55 -11.20 -1.27
CA GLY A 215 -29.17 -12.26 -2.08
C GLY A 215 -28.84 -13.68 -1.61
N ASP A 216 -29.59 -14.65 -2.07
CA ASP A 216 -29.37 -16.08 -1.76
C ASP A 216 -28.14 -16.67 -2.47
N TYR A 217 -27.57 -15.94 -3.42
CA TYR A 217 -26.39 -16.34 -4.20
C TYR A 217 -25.34 -15.25 -4.21
N LEU A 218 -24.10 -15.67 -4.04
CA LEU A 218 -22.92 -14.85 -4.28
C LEU A 218 -22.45 -15.08 -5.72
N ARG A 219 -22.23 -14.01 -6.47
CA ARG A 219 -21.58 -14.06 -7.79
C ARG A 219 -20.11 -13.76 -7.61
N ILE A 220 -19.27 -14.73 -7.94
CA ILE A 220 -17.82 -14.60 -7.95
C ILE A 220 -17.24 -14.64 -9.36
N SER A 221 -16.00 -14.22 -9.53
CA SER A 221 -15.28 -14.22 -10.81
C SER A 221 -16.07 -13.67 -11.97
N PRO A 222 -16.53 -12.40 -11.93
CA PRO A 222 -17.32 -11.82 -13.02
C PRO A 222 -16.58 -11.84 -14.36
N GLU A 223 -15.27 -11.79 -14.36
CA GLU A 223 -14.42 -11.81 -15.56
C GLU A 223 -14.33 -13.20 -16.20
N GLN A 224 -14.52 -14.26 -15.44
CA GLN A 224 -14.55 -15.66 -15.89
C GLN A 224 -15.96 -16.15 -16.22
N GLY A 225 -16.90 -15.24 -16.46
CA GLY A 225 -18.28 -15.58 -16.78
C GLY A 225 -19.22 -15.61 -15.59
N GLY A 226 -18.71 -15.42 -14.38
CA GLY A 226 -19.45 -15.36 -13.13
C GLY A 226 -20.01 -16.70 -12.68
N ILE A 227 -19.49 -17.22 -11.61
CA ILE A 227 -20.02 -18.41 -10.93
C ILE A 227 -20.99 -17.93 -9.85
N TYR A 228 -22.16 -18.56 -9.76
CA TYR A 228 -23.12 -18.29 -8.70
C TYR A 228 -23.05 -19.40 -7.66
N LEU A 229 -22.68 -19.05 -6.44
CA LEU A 229 -22.64 -19.97 -5.30
C LEU A 229 -23.74 -19.64 -4.30
N PRO A 230 -24.39 -20.65 -3.69
CA PRO A 230 -25.33 -20.42 -2.60
C PRO A 230 -24.62 -19.65 -1.47
N ALA A 231 -25.16 -18.50 -1.09
CA ALA A 231 -24.49 -17.59 -0.17
C ALA A 231 -24.41 -18.12 1.30
N ARG A 232 -25.16 -19.18 1.60
CA ARG A 232 -25.17 -19.82 2.95
C ARG A 232 -24.20 -20.99 3.09
N ASP A 233 -23.75 -21.55 1.97
CA ASP A 233 -22.90 -22.72 1.95
C ASP A 233 -21.44 -22.34 2.23
N GLU A 234 -20.57 -23.33 2.39
CA GLU A 234 -19.14 -23.12 2.35
C GLU A 234 -18.73 -22.54 1.00
N ILE A 235 -17.99 -21.44 1.02
CA ILE A 235 -17.52 -20.76 -0.18
C ILE A 235 -16.00 -20.78 -0.22
N LYS A 236 -15.42 -21.35 -1.26
CA LYS A 236 -13.98 -21.30 -1.54
C LYS A 236 -13.71 -20.20 -2.54
N LEU A 237 -12.91 -19.22 -2.11
CA LEU A 237 -12.37 -18.16 -2.93
C LEU A 237 -10.92 -18.54 -3.24
N VAL A 238 -10.61 -18.71 -4.52
CA VAL A 238 -9.31 -19.25 -4.98
C VAL A 238 -8.51 -18.24 -5.80
N ASP A 239 -9.09 -17.09 -6.08
CA ASP A 239 -8.48 -16.08 -6.91
C ASP A 239 -8.55 -14.72 -6.17
N ARG A 240 -7.46 -13.98 -6.23
CA ARG A 240 -7.34 -12.60 -5.72
C ARG A 240 -8.41 -11.64 -6.24
N LEU A 241 -9.00 -11.92 -7.41
CA LEU A 241 -10.09 -11.12 -7.99
C LEU A 241 -11.43 -11.33 -7.28
N GLU A 242 -11.53 -12.32 -6.40
CA GLU A 242 -12.76 -12.68 -5.71
C GLU A 242 -12.93 -12.00 -4.37
N TYR A 243 -11.86 -11.47 -3.78
CA TYR A 243 -11.89 -10.86 -2.46
C TYR A 243 -10.95 -9.66 -2.34
N PHE A 244 -11.28 -8.79 -1.40
CA PHE A 244 -10.52 -7.57 -1.11
C PHE A 244 -9.26 -7.85 -0.32
N THR A 245 -8.22 -7.09 -0.58
CA THR A 245 -6.99 -7.08 0.21
C THR A 245 -6.33 -8.45 0.32
N ALA A 246 -6.32 -9.18 -0.77
CA ALA A 246 -5.44 -10.32 -0.91
C ALA A 246 -4.00 -9.89 -0.62
N ALA A 247 -3.61 -8.77 -1.20
CA ALA A 247 -2.34 -8.16 -0.94
C ALA A 247 -2.36 -7.44 0.41
N ASN A 248 -1.45 -7.84 1.29
CA ASN A 248 -1.26 -7.23 2.60
C ASN A 248 -0.29 -6.03 2.46
N GLU A 249 -0.62 -5.04 1.64
CA GLU A 249 0.30 -3.97 1.22
C GLU A 249 0.89 -3.19 2.38
N PHE A 250 0.22 -3.18 3.53
CA PHE A 250 0.62 -2.41 4.70
C PHE A 250 0.86 -3.25 5.95
N GLY A 251 0.85 -4.57 5.85
CA GLY A 251 1.01 -5.43 7.01
C GLY A 251 -0.16 -5.37 8.00
N PHE A 252 -1.41 -5.18 7.53
CA PHE A 252 -2.59 -5.21 8.39
C PHE A 252 -2.92 -6.58 8.94
N SER A 253 -2.58 -7.64 8.21
CA SER A 253 -2.78 -9.00 8.67
C SER A 253 -1.77 -9.35 9.77
N LYS A 254 -2.10 -10.37 10.55
CA LYS A 254 -1.19 -10.93 11.56
C LYS A 254 -0.20 -11.94 10.97
N LEU A 255 0.00 -11.93 9.66
CA LEU A 255 1.01 -12.74 9.01
C LEU A 255 2.37 -12.28 9.48
N SER A 256 3.23 -13.23 9.80
CA SER A 256 4.62 -12.95 10.14
C SER A 256 5.33 -12.40 8.89
N CYS A 257 6.14 -11.37 9.07
CA CYS A 257 7.14 -11.01 8.09
C CYS A 257 8.25 -12.04 8.15
N ASP A 258 8.59 -12.62 7.02
CA ASP A 258 9.83 -13.37 6.87
C ASP A 258 10.87 -12.47 6.20
N GLU A 259 12.08 -12.48 6.74
CA GLU A 259 13.23 -11.79 6.19
C GLU A 259 13.98 -12.78 5.30
N TYR A 260 14.22 -12.42 4.05
CA TYR A 260 14.98 -13.21 3.09
C TYR A 260 16.39 -12.66 2.91
#